data_60ed25889ee97f01cfe8bd4b1feb953b
#
_entry.id   60ed25889ee97f01cfe8bd4b1feb953b
#
_cell.length_a   1.000
_cell.length_b   1.000
_cell.length_c   1.000
_cell.angle_alpha   90.00
_cell.angle_beta   90.00
_cell.angle_gamma   90.00
#
_symmetry.space_group_name_H-M   'P 1'
#
loop_
_entity.id
_entity.type
_entity.pdbx_description
1 polymer ?
#
loop_
_entity_poly.entity_id
_entity_poly.type
_entity_poly.pdbx_seq_one_letter_code
_entity_poly.pdbx_strand_id
1 'polypeptide(L)'
;MIDPFGRHVTYLRVSVTDRCDFRCVYCMAEDMTFLPKKDLLSLEELDRVCTAFIEKGVRKLRLTGGEPLVRKGIMTLVESLGRHLKSGALEELTLTTNGSQLAKYASELAAHGVRRINVSADTLDDAKFRQITRWGELAKVKDGIRAAQAAGLQIKINAVALKGVNDAEIPEMIRWTHGEGMDLTLIETMPLGDIDGDRTDQYLPLSMVRANLLDQFTLEDIPYKTGGPARYCQVKETGGRLGFITPMTHNFCESCNRVRLTCTGTLYMCLGQEDAADLRAPLRASEGNELLNAAIDEAIGPRPRGRPFVFARRHNKPAVARHMSVTGG
;
A
#
# COMPACT_ATOMS: atom_id res chain seq x y z
N MET A 1 13.99 -9.92 -12.70
CA MET A 1 13.19 -9.60 -13.93
C MET A 1 13.48 -8.17 -14.34
N ILE A 2 13.70 -7.93 -15.65
CA ILE A 2 13.97 -6.60 -16.22
C ILE A 2 12.91 -6.36 -17.29
N ASP A 3 12.28 -5.18 -17.26
CA ASP A 3 11.29 -4.80 -18.26
C ASP A 3 11.95 -4.17 -19.53
N PRO A 4 11.18 -3.88 -20.61
CA PRO A 4 11.74 -3.34 -21.85
C PRO A 4 12.43 -1.97 -21.70
N PHE A 5 12.23 -1.28 -20.58
CA PHE A 5 12.83 0.02 -20.29
C PHE A 5 14.01 -0.06 -19.32
N GLY A 6 14.53 -1.28 -19.06
CA GLY A 6 15.65 -1.51 -18.15
C GLY A 6 15.32 -1.39 -16.66
N ARG A 7 14.02 -1.32 -16.28
CA ARG A 7 13.64 -1.24 -14.85
C ARG A 7 13.64 -2.63 -14.25
N HIS A 8 14.33 -2.79 -13.14
CA HIS A 8 14.33 -4.04 -12.38
C HIS A 8 13.04 -4.15 -11.54
N VAL A 9 12.26 -5.21 -11.78
CA VAL A 9 11.09 -5.54 -10.95
C VAL A 9 11.56 -6.31 -9.73
N THR A 10 11.70 -5.59 -8.62
CA THR A 10 12.22 -6.13 -7.34
C THR A 10 11.19 -6.09 -6.20
N TYR A 11 10.01 -5.54 -6.46
CA TYR A 11 9.00 -5.32 -5.45
C TYR A 11 7.62 -5.79 -5.93
N LEU A 12 7.06 -6.80 -5.25
CA LEU A 12 5.69 -7.27 -5.48
C LEU A 12 4.76 -6.80 -4.34
N ARG A 13 3.64 -6.17 -4.72
CA ARG A 13 2.53 -5.92 -3.81
C ARG A 13 1.48 -7.00 -4.02
N VAL A 14 1.01 -7.60 -2.94
CA VAL A 14 0.09 -8.74 -2.97
C VAL A 14 -1.17 -8.36 -2.22
N SER A 15 -2.26 -8.18 -2.95
CA SER A 15 -3.59 -8.08 -2.34
C SER A 15 -4.04 -9.48 -1.93
N VAL A 16 -4.17 -9.73 -0.65
CA VAL A 16 -4.56 -11.06 -0.13
C VAL A 16 -6.07 -11.22 0.01
N THR A 17 -6.81 -10.12 -0.10
CA THR A 17 -8.28 -10.08 -0.01
C THR A 17 -8.81 -8.76 -0.57
N ASP A 18 -10.02 -8.76 -1.08
CA ASP A 18 -10.79 -7.56 -1.42
C ASP A 18 -11.55 -6.99 -0.20
N ARG A 19 -11.70 -7.77 0.87
CA ARG A 19 -12.46 -7.42 2.08
C ARG A 19 -11.71 -6.44 2.95
N CYS A 20 -12.46 -5.48 3.51
CA CYS A 20 -11.98 -4.54 4.51
C CYS A 20 -13.05 -4.36 5.58
N ASP A 21 -12.66 -4.12 6.80
CA ASP A 21 -13.54 -3.78 7.91
C ASP A 21 -13.78 -2.25 8.04
N PHE A 22 -13.11 -1.44 7.19
CA PHE A 22 -13.40 -0.02 6.99
C PHE A 22 -14.05 0.23 5.62
N ARG A 23 -14.64 1.44 5.47
CA ARG A 23 -15.24 1.95 4.23
C ARG A 23 -14.76 3.37 3.95
N CYS A 24 -13.45 3.55 3.82
CA CYS A 24 -12.88 4.89 3.62
C CYS A 24 -13.47 5.55 2.37
N VAL A 25 -13.92 6.79 2.53
CA VAL A 25 -14.64 7.57 1.52
C VAL A 25 -13.89 7.75 0.19
N TYR A 26 -12.56 7.71 0.23
CA TYR A 26 -11.70 7.81 -0.95
C TYR A 26 -11.29 6.46 -1.54
N CYS A 27 -11.65 5.33 -0.91
CA CYS A 27 -11.15 4.00 -1.27
C CYS A 27 -12.22 3.11 -1.89
N MET A 28 -13.41 3.03 -1.31
CA MET A 28 -14.49 2.16 -1.76
C MET A 28 -15.88 2.70 -1.38
N ALA A 29 -16.90 2.29 -2.13
CA ALA A 29 -18.28 2.58 -1.81
C ALA A 29 -18.69 1.90 -0.49
N GLU A 30 -19.69 2.45 0.20
CA GLU A 30 -20.19 1.89 1.46
C GLU A 30 -20.79 0.50 1.27
N ASP A 31 -21.61 0.36 0.22
CA ASP A 31 -22.32 -0.88 -0.15
C ASP A 31 -21.50 -1.80 -1.06
N MET A 32 -20.18 -1.87 -0.81
CA MET A 32 -19.26 -2.66 -1.63
C MET A 32 -19.62 -4.15 -1.60
N THR A 33 -19.83 -4.75 -2.77
CA THR A 33 -20.00 -6.20 -2.92
C THR A 33 -18.63 -6.87 -3.06
N PHE A 34 -18.35 -7.82 -2.17
CA PHE A 34 -17.09 -8.57 -2.18
C PHE A 34 -17.18 -9.85 -3.00
N LEU A 35 -16.06 -10.26 -3.53
CA LEU A 35 -15.96 -11.46 -4.34
C LEU A 35 -16.26 -12.73 -3.53
N PRO A 36 -16.88 -13.74 -4.14
CA PRO A 36 -17.03 -15.06 -3.55
C PRO A 36 -15.65 -15.68 -3.24
N LYS A 37 -15.55 -16.44 -2.15
CA LYS A 37 -14.29 -17.08 -1.74
C LYS A 37 -13.66 -17.95 -2.83
N LYS A 38 -14.45 -18.61 -3.67
CA LYS A 38 -13.99 -19.47 -4.79
C LYS A 38 -13.21 -18.70 -5.86
N ASP A 39 -13.45 -17.39 -5.96
CA ASP A 39 -12.80 -16.53 -6.94
C ASP A 39 -11.46 -15.96 -6.43
N LEU A 40 -11.19 -16.14 -5.14
CA LEU A 40 -9.93 -15.74 -4.54
C LEU A 40 -8.89 -16.87 -4.63
N LEU A 41 -7.63 -16.50 -4.73
CA LEU A 41 -6.53 -17.43 -4.49
C LEU A 41 -6.54 -17.90 -3.04
N SER A 42 -6.19 -19.17 -2.81
CA SER A 42 -5.92 -19.70 -1.48
C SER A 42 -4.62 -19.10 -0.92
N LEU A 43 -4.34 -19.29 0.36
CA LEU A 43 -3.08 -18.82 0.95
C LEU A 43 -1.88 -19.59 0.40
N GLU A 44 -2.07 -20.87 0.11
CA GLU A 44 -1.07 -21.73 -0.52
C GLU A 44 -0.79 -21.31 -1.98
N GLU A 45 -1.85 -20.95 -2.73
CA GLU A 45 -1.70 -20.39 -4.08
C GLU A 45 -0.94 -19.06 -4.06
N LEU A 46 -1.25 -18.17 -3.09
CA LEU A 46 -0.54 -16.91 -2.89
C LEU A 46 0.94 -17.14 -2.52
N ASP A 47 1.23 -18.09 -1.63
CA ASP A 47 2.60 -18.46 -1.27
C ASP A 47 3.39 -18.96 -2.48
N ARG A 48 2.78 -19.82 -3.30
CA ARG A 48 3.38 -20.36 -4.50
C ARG A 48 3.72 -19.26 -5.52
N VAL A 49 2.79 -18.32 -5.76
CA VAL A 49 3.04 -17.17 -6.66
C VAL A 49 4.14 -16.28 -6.08
N CYS A 50 4.09 -15.94 -4.80
CA CYS A 50 5.11 -15.12 -4.15
C CYS A 50 6.50 -15.76 -4.24
N THR A 51 6.59 -17.09 -4.03
CA THR A 51 7.83 -17.86 -4.15
C THR A 51 8.40 -17.77 -5.56
N ALA A 52 7.57 -17.95 -6.60
CA ALA A 52 7.99 -17.83 -7.99
C ALA A 52 8.55 -16.43 -8.31
N PHE A 53 7.93 -15.36 -7.78
CA PHE A 53 8.45 -14.01 -7.93
C PHE A 53 9.77 -13.79 -7.18
N ILE A 54 9.95 -14.37 -5.99
CA ILE A 54 11.21 -14.29 -5.22
C ILE A 54 12.34 -14.98 -5.99
N GLU A 55 12.09 -16.17 -6.52
CA GLU A 55 13.04 -16.91 -7.35
C GLU A 55 13.45 -16.12 -8.61
N LYS A 56 12.54 -15.32 -9.16
CA LYS A 56 12.79 -14.41 -10.29
C LYS A 56 13.43 -13.07 -9.89
N GLY A 57 13.81 -12.88 -8.63
CA GLY A 57 14.57 -11.72 -8.15
C GLY A 57 13.75 -10.62 -7.49
N VAL A 58 12.49 -10.88 -7.10
CA VAL A 58 11.77 -9.99 -6.17
C VAL A 58 12.43 -10.10 -4.80
N ARG A 59 12.76 -8.96 -4.21
CA ARG A 59 13.44 -8.84 -2.92
C ARG A 59 12.55 -8.28 -1.83
N LYS A 60 11.41 -7.71 -2.22
CA LYS A 60 10.46 -7.10 -1.30
C LYS A 60 9.04 -7.53 -1.60
N LEU A 61 8.35 -8.03 -0.57
CA LEU A 61 6.92 -8.31 -0.59
C LEU A 61 6.17 -7.35 0.32
N ARG A 62 5.01 -6.90 -0.16
CA ARG A 62 4.07 -6.16 0.68
C ARG A 62 2.69 -6.79 0.61
N LEU A 63 2.22 -7.30 1.73
CA LEU A 63 0.85 -7.77 1.85
C LEU A 63 -0.08 -6.57 2.01
N THR A 64 -1.14 -6.57 1.23
CA THR A 64 -2.17 -5.52 1.16
C THR A 64 -3.52 -6.17 0.90
N GLY A 65 -4.47 -5.41 0.43
CA GLY A 65 -5.78 -5.86 0.03
C GLY A 65 -6.79 -4.75 0.24
N GLY A 66 -8.00 -5.11 0.65
CA GLY A 66 -8.80 -4.25 1.49
C GLY A 66 -8.04 -4.08 2.81
N GLU A 67 -8.26 -4.96 3.76
CA GLU A 67 -7.42 -5.06 4.96
C GLU A 67 -6.80 -6.47 5.05
N PRO A 68 -5.47 -6.61 4.96
CA PRO A 68 -4.84 -7.94 4.92
C PRO A 68 -5.06 -8.75 6.20
N LEU A 69 -5.17 -8.10 7.36
CA LEU A 69 -5.31 -8.80 8.65
C LEU A 69 -6.74 -9.34 8.90
N VAL A 70 -7.73 -8.99 8.07
CA VAL A 70 -9.06 -9.64 8.14
C VAL A 70 -9.11 -10.95 7.34
N ARG A 71 -8.10 -11.26 6.52
CA ARG A 71 -8.04 -12.54 5.80
C ARG A 71 -7.85 -13.67 6.81
N LYS A 72 -8.84 -14.58 6.88
CA LYS A 72 -8.75 -15.75 7.76
C LYS A 72 -7.49 -16.57 7.43
N GLY A 73 -6.70 -16.89 8.46
CA GLY A 73 -5.47 -17.67 8.34
C GLY A 73 -4.29 -16.90 7.75
N ILE A 74 -4.34 -15.57 7.64
CA ILE A 74 -3.26 -14.77 7.04
C ILE A 74 -1.89 -15.05 7.63
N MET A 75 -1.82 -15.41 8.91
CA MET A 75 -0.56 -15.68 9.58
C MET A 75 0.14 -16.94 9.04
N THR A 76 -0.59 -17.92 8.50
CA THR A 76 0.05 -19.09 7.83
C THR A 76 0.81 -18.66 6.57
N LEU A 77 0.29 -17.67 5.83
CA LEU A 77 1.01 -17.08 4.70
C LEU A 77 2.23 -16.29 5.16
N VAL A 78 2.10 -15.48 6.23
CA VAL A 78 3.23 -14.70 6.78
C VAL A 78 4.34 -15.62 7.27
N GLU A 79 4.00 -16.68 8.01
CA GLU A 79 4.94 -17.72 8.46
C GLU A 79 5.65 -18.38 7.28
N SER A 80 4.89 -18.83 6.27
CA SER A 80 5.44 -19.46 5.09
C SER A 80 6.38 -18.54 4.33
N LEU A 81 6.02 -17.28 4.09
CA LEU A 81 6.89 -16.29 3.45
C LEU A 81 8.11 -15.93 4.29
N GLY A 82 8.00 -16.03 5.62
CA GLY A 82 9.10 -15.79 6.56
C GLY A 82 10.32 -16.72 6.33
N ARG A 83 10.13 -17.91 5.73
CA ARG A 83 11.26 -18.80 5.35
C ARG A 83 12.22 -18.13 4.36
N HIS A 84 11.69 -17.30 3.46
CA HIS A 84 12.49 -16.57 2.47
C HIS A 84 13.31 -15.43 3.09
N LEU A 85 12.84 -14.83 4.19
CA LEU A 85 13.62 -13.88 4.98
C LEU A 85 14.80 -14.59 5.67
N LYS A 86 14.53 -15.78 6.27
CA LYS A 86 15.57 -16.58 6.94
C LYS A 86 16.66 -17.08 5.98
N SER A 87 16.29 -17.42 4.75
CA SER A 87 17.25 -17.85 3.72
C SER A 87 17.98 -16.69 3.04
N GLY A 88 17.57 -15.43 3.25
CA GLY A 88 18.10 -14.26 2.54
C GLY A 88 17.63 -14.10 1.09
N ALA A 89 16.72 -14.96 0.62
CA ALA A 89 16.11 -14.83 -0.70
C ALA A 89 15.17 -13.62 -0.79
N LEU A 90 14.54 -13.24 0.32
CA LEU A 90 13.73 -12.04 0.48
C LEU A 90 14.39 -11.11 1.50
N GLU A 91 14.46 -9.82 1.16
CA GLU A 91 15.03 -8.79 2.05
C GLU A 91 13.99 -8.19 3.00
N GLU A 92 12.75 -8.05 2.53
CA GLU A 92 11.69 -7.43 3.32
C GLU A 92 10.32 -8.05 3.04
N LEU A 93 9.64 -8.46 4.12
CA LEU A 93 8.21 -8.74 4.16
C LEU A 93 7.55 -7.66 5.01
N THR A 94 6.59 -6.93 4.45
CA THR A 94 5.90 -5.82 5.12
C THR A 94 4.41 -5.83 4.80
N LEU A 95 3.63 -5.05 5.54
CA LEU A 95 2.19 -4.89 5.35
C LEU A 95 1.83 -3.41 5.19
N THR A 96 0.70 -3.17 4.50
CA THR A 96 -0.09 -1.95 4.68
C THR A 96 -1.40 -2.38 5.32
N THR A 97 -1.74 -1.81 6.45
CA THR A 97 -2.92 -2.17 7.26
C THR A 97 -3.63 -0.91 7.76
N ASN A 98 -4.91 -1.00 7.99
CA ASN A 98 -5.69 0.04 8.67
C ASN A 98 -5.48 0.01 10.20
N GLY A 99 -4.77 -0.99 10.72
CA GLY A 99 -4.42 -1.11 12.14
C GLY A 99 -5.48 -1.70 13.04
N SER A 100 -6.72 -1.90 12.60
CA SER A 100 -7.84 -2.38 13.41
C SER A 100 -7.59 -3.73 14.10
N GLN A 101 -6.87 -4.63 13.42
CA GLN A 101 -6.54 -5.97 13.87
C GLN A 101 -5.09 -6.10 14.36
N LEU A 102 -4.32 -5.03 14.31
CA LEU A 102 -2.88 -5.08 14.52
C LEU A 102 -2.49 -5.49 15.94
N ALA A 103 -3.25 -5.08 16.96
CA ALA A 103 -3.02 -5.49 18.35
C ALA A 103 -3.02 -7.02 18.52
N LYS A 104 -3.87 -7.71 17.76
CA LYS A 104 -3.98 -9.17 17.80
C LYS A 104 -2.78 -9.89 17.20
N TYR A 105 -2.18 -9.32 16.14
CA TYR A 105 -1.20 -10.03 15.31
C TYR A 105 0.23 -9.49 15.41
N ALA A 106 0.46 -8.40 16.15
CA ALA A 106 1.75 -7.70 16.18
C ALA A 106 2.92 -8.61 16.59
N SER A 107 2.78 -9.36 17.67
CA SER A 107 3.82 -10.28 18.16
C SER A 107 4.11 -11.41 17.18
N GLU A 108 3.07 -11.98 16.56
CA GLU A 108 3.22 -13.05 15.59
C GLU A 108 3.87 -12.56 14.30
N LEU A 109 3.50 -11.36 13.80
CA LEU A 109 4.16 -10.71 12.68
C LEU A 109 5.66 -10.52 12.91
N ALA A 110 6.04 -10.02 14.11
CA ALA A 110 7.44 -9.86 14.50
C ALA A 110 8.18 -11.20 14.57
N ALA A 111 7.57 -12.23 15.13
CA ALA A 111 8.14 -13.58 15.25
C ALA A 111 8.45 -14.22 13.89
N HIS A 112 7.64 -13.92 12.85
CA HIS A 112 7.86 -14.39 11.48
C HIS A 112 8.76 -13.48 10.63
N GLY A 113 9.43 -12.49 11.25
CA GLY A 113 10.47 -11.67 10.62
C GLY A 113 9.97 -10.40 9.94
N VAL A 114 8.70 -10.04 10.08
CA VAL A 114 8.24 -8.69 9.73
C VAL A 114 8.93 -7.69 10.67
N ARG A 115 9.54 -6.65 10.10
CA ARG A 115 10.26 -5.64 10.90
C ARG A 115 9.61 -4.27 10.83
N ARG A 116 8.83 -4.01 9.77
CA ARG A 116 8.21 -2.71 9.53
C ARG A 116 6.81 -2.86 8.96
N ILE A 117 5.90 -2.00 9.42
CA ILE A 117 4.50 -1.96 8.99
C ILE A 117 4.13 -0.53 8.60
N ASN A 118 3.33 -0.39 7.54
CA ASN A 118 2.65 0.86 7.24
C ASN A 118 1.23 0.79 7.81
N VAL A 119 0.89 1.73 8.67
CA VAL A 119 -0.47 1.89 9.22
C VAL A 119 -1.11 3.10 8.57
N SER A 120 -2.32 2.92 8.05
CA SER A 120 -3.11 4.01 7.46
C SER A 120 -3.90 4.73 8.56
N ALA A 121 -3.62 6.02 8.75
CA ALA A 121 -4.36 6.88 9.65
C ALA A 121 -4.31 8.32 9.13
N ASP A 122 -5.47 8.88 8.77
CA ASP A 122 -5.57 10.16 8.09
C ASP A 122 -5.80 11.34 9.04
N THR A 123 -6.15 11.08 10.30
CA THR A 123 -6.45 12.09 11.32
C THR A 123 -6.22 11.52 12.73
N LEU A 124 -6.08 12.40 13.70
CA LEU A 124 -6.00 12.10 15.15
C LEU A 124 -7.32 12.39 15.88
N ASP A 125 -8.29 12.96 15.19
CA ASP A 125 -9.62 13.28 15.71
C ASP A 125 -10.57 12.09 15.49
N ASP A 126 -11.20 11.60 16.56
CA ASP A 126 -12.08 10.41 16.53
C ASP A 126 -13.32 10.62 15.64
N ALA A 127 -13.90 11.81 15.64
CA ALA A 127 -15.09 12.12 14.85
C ALA A 127 -14.75 12.17 13.36
N LYS A 128 -13.65 12.84 12.98
CA LYS A 128 -13.15 12.89 11.60
C LYS A 128 -12.69 11.50 11.14
N PHE A 129 -12.03 10.73 12.01
CA PHE A 129 -11.62 9.36 11.69
C PHE A 129 -12.84 8.52 11.32
N ARG A 130 -13.92 8.62 12.09
CA ARG A 130 -15.18 7.93 11.79
C ARG A 130 -15.84 8.45 10.52
N GLN A 131 -15.78 9.75 10.26
CA GLN A 131 -16.27 10.34 9.02
C GLN A 131 -15.51 9.83 7.79
N ILE A 132 -14.18 9.75 7.85
CA ILE A 132 -13.33 9.28 6.75
C ILE A 132 -13.48 7.78 6.54
N THR A 133 -13.45 6.99 7.60
CA THR A 133 -13.43 5.52 7.54
C THR A 133 -14.80 4.88 7.58
N ARG A 134 -15.84 5.63 7.92
CA ARG A 134 -17.24 5.26 8.18
C ARG A 134 -17.40 4.30 9.37
N TRP A 135 -16.63 3.22 9.42
CA TRP A 135 -16.77 2.15 10.41
C TRP A 135 -15.57 2.00 11.36
N GLY A 136 -14.52 2.78 11.13
CA GLY A 136 -13.29 2.66 11.92
C GLY A 136 -13.40 3.27 13.33
N GLU A 137 -12.58 2.76 14.24
CA GLU A 137 -12.39 3.25 15.59
C GLU A 137 -10.92 3.61 15.80
N LEU A 138 -10.59 4.89 15.95
CA LEU A 138 -9.21 5.38 16.06
C LEU A 138 -8.49 4.79 17.29
N ALA A 139 -9.21 4.59 18.40
CA ALA A 139 -8.67 3.98 19.60
C ALA A 139 -8.08 2.59 19.33
N LYS A 140 -8.79 1.73 18.56
CA LYS A 140 -8.29 0.40 18.16
C LYS A 140 -7.02 0.50 17.30
N VAL A 141 -6.93 1.49 16.42
CA VAL A 141 -5.74 1.72 15.59
C VAL A 141 -4.56 2.13 16.47
N LYS A 142 -4.77 3.08 17.41
CA LYS A 142 -3.75 3.50 18.38
C LYS A 142 -3.28 2.34 19.26
N ASP A 143 -4.20 1.46 19.71
CA ASP A 143 -3.85 0.24 20.46
C ASP A 143 -3.02 -0.72 19.61
N GLY A 144 -3.39 -0.89 18.35
CA GLY A 144 -2.63 -1.68 17.37
C GLY A 144 -1.21 -1.16 17.15
N ILE A 145 -1.05 0.16 17.04
CA ILE A 145 0.27 0.81 16.92
C ILE A 145 1.12 0.54 18.16
N ARG A 146 0.56 0.74 19.36
CA ARG A 146 1.27 0.48 20.64
C ARG A 146 1.71 -0.99 20.74
N ALA A 147 0.83 -1.92 20.41
CA ALA A 147 1.14 -3.35 20.42
C ALA A 147 2.26 -3.70 19.43
N ALA A 148 2.25 -3.08 18.24
CA ALA A 148 3.27 -3.30 17.24
C ALA A 148 4.64 -2.74 17.68
N GLN A 149 4.67 -1.54 18.26
CA GLN A 149 5.89 -0.97 18.84
C GLN A 149 6.44 -1.82 20.00
N ALA A 150 5.57 -2.29 20.89
CA ALA A 150 5.95 -3.20 21.97
C ALA A 150 6.52 -4.53 21.46
N ALA A 151 6.07 -5.01 20.29
CA ALA A 151 6.62 -6.17 19.60
C ALA A 151 7.92 -5.88 18.81
N GLY A 152 8.44 -4.66 18.85
CA GLY A 152 9.67 -4.25 18.16
C GLY A 152 9.48 -3.93 16.68
N LEU A 153 8.26 -3.75 16.20
CA LEU A 153 7.99 -3.37 14.82
C LEU A 153 8.15 -1.86 14.62
N GLN A 154 8.85 -1.49 13.55
CA GLN A 154 8.90 -0.09 13.11
C GLN A 154 7.59 0.29 12.43
N ILE A 155 7.01 1.39 12.85
CA ILE A 155 5.76 1.88 12.31
C ILE A 155 6.01 3.10 11.41
N LYS A 156 5.34 3.10 10.26
CA LYS A 156 5.20 4.26 9.41
C LYS A 156 3.73 4.56 9.21
N ILE A 157 3.31 5.77 9.55
CA ILE A 157 1.96 6.24 9.28
C ILE A 157 1.87 6.71 7.83
N ASN A 158 0.86 6.24 7.12
CA ASN A 158 0.45 6.75 5.83
C ASN A 158 -0.84 7.54 6.01
N ALA A 159 -0.86 8.80 5.57
CA ALA A 159 -2.04 9.65 5.62
C ALA A 159 -2.34 10.22 4.24
N VAL A 160 -3.57 10.06 3.78
CA VAL A 160 -4.08 10.74 2.58
C VAL A 160 -4.42 12.18 2.97
N ALA A 161 -3.81 13.15 2.29
CA ALA A 161 -4.10 14.55 2.51
C ALA A 161 -5.39 14.94 1.78
N LEU A 162 -6.40 15.35 2.53
CA LEU A 162 -7.75 15.69 2.06
C LEU A 162 -8.04 17.17 2.34
N LYS A 163 -8.21 17.96 1.28
CA LYS A 163 -8.50 19.39 1.37
C LYS A 163 -9.78 19.66 2.17
N GLY A 164 -9.69 20.55 3.15
CA GLY A 164 -10.84 20.94 3.99
C GLY A 164 -11.29 19.87 4.98
N VAL A 165 -10.56 18.75 5.09
CA VAL A 165 -10.88 17.65 6.02
C VAL A 165 -9.80 17.52 7.08
N ASN A 166 -8.57 17.13 6.67
CA ASN A 166 -7.46 16.90 7.59
C ASN A 166 -6.22 17.77 7.33
N ASP A 167 -6.28 18.65 6.36
CA ASP A 167 -5.15 19.51 5.95
C ASP A 167 -4.63 20.39 7.09
N ALA A 168 -5.51 20.91 7.93
CA ALA A 168 -5.14 21.70 9.10
C ALA A 168 -4.47 20.89 10.23
N GLU A 169 -4.66 19.57 10.27
CA GLU A 169 -4.10 18.68 11.31
C GLU A 169 -2.70 18.14 10.97
N ILE A 170 -2.23 18.32 9.74
CA ILE A 170 -0.95 17.75 9.31
C ILE A 170 0.21 18.16 10.24
N PRO A 171 0.34 19.41 10.73
CA PRO A 171 1.38 19.76 11.70
C PRO A 171 1.32 18.96 13.00
N GLU A 172 0.11 18.72 13.53
CA GLU A 172 -0.08 17.92 14.73
C GLU A 172 0.23 16.44 14.48
N MET A 173 -0.18 15.89 13.34
CA MET A 173 0.18 14.52 12.93
C MET A 173 1.69 14.33 12.84
N ILE A 174 2.44 15.33 12.34
CA ILE A 174 3.91 15.31 12.30
C ILE A 174 4.47 15.22 13.73
N ARG A 175 4.01 16.11 14.64
CA ARG A 175 4.48 16.11 16.03
C ARG A 175 4.17 14.81 16.75
N TRP A 176 2.95 14.30 16.58
CA TRP A 176 2.54 13.03 17.19
C TRP A 176 3.37 11.85 16.65
N THR A 177 3.43 11.68 15.33
CA THR A 177 4.14 10.52 14.75
C THR A 177 5.62 10.52 15.12
N HIS A 178 6.27 11.68 15.04
CA HIS A 178 7.69 11.79 15.37
C HIS A 178 7.94 11.67 16.89
N GLY A 179 7.04 12.18 17.72
CA GLY A 179 7.11 12.01 19.18
C GLY A 179 7.00 10.56 19.63
N GLU A 180 6.24 9.74 18.89
CA GLU A 180 6.13 8.29 19.10
C GLU A 180 7.19 7.48 18.34
N GLY A 181 8.22 8.11 17.77
CA GLY A 181 9.31 7.45 17.04
C GLY A 181 8.89 6.82 15.70
N MET A 182 7.82 7.31 15.09
CA MET A 182 7.29 6.84 13.81
C MET A 182 7.63 7.80 12.68
N ASP A 183 7.70 7.29 11.45
CA ASP A 183 7.73 8.12 10.24
C ASP A 183 6.31 8.47 9.79
N LEU A 184 6.11 9.65 9.21
CA LEU A 184 4.87 10.04 8.53
C LEU A 184 5.10 10.08 7.02
N THR A 185 4.11 9.59 6.24
CA THR A 185 4.09 9.75 4.78
C THR A 185 2.73 10.29 4.36
N LEU A 186 2.74 11.47 3.75
CA LEU A 186 1.56 12.08 3.14
C LEU A 186 1.38 11.59 1.71
N ILE A 187 0.13 11.38 1.30
CA ILE A 187 -0.23 10.81 -0.01
C ILE A 187 -1.28 11.69 -0.66
N GLU A 188 -1.07 12.06 -1.93
CA GLU A 188 -2.11 12.71 -2.75
C GLU A 188 -3.24 11.74 -3.07
N THR A 189 -4.48 12.23 -3.05
CA THR A 189 -5.64 11.48 -3.52
C THR A 189 -5.49 11.15 -5.00
N MET A 190 -5.80 9.91 -5.38
CA MET A 190 -5.70 9.42 -6.76
C MET A 190 -7.08 9.12 -7.33
N PRO A 191 -7.33 9.38 -8.63
CA PRO A 191 -8.61 9.12 -9.30
C PRO A 191 -8.76 7.63 -9.67
N LEU A 192 -8.86 6.74 -8.67
CA LEU A 192 -8.97 5.29 -8.85
C LEU A 192 -10.32 4.77 -8.33
N GLY A 193 -10.95 3.92 -9.13
CA GLY A 193 -12.25 3.29 -8.82
C GLY A 193 -13.40 4.28 -8.81
N ASP A 194 -14.61 3.76 -8.81
CA ASP A 194 -15.84 4.54 -8.65
C ASP A 194 -16.17 4.65 -7.16
N ILE A 195 -16.34 5.87 -6.66
CA ILE A 195 -16.68 6.15 -5.26
C ILE A 195 -17.84 7.15 -5.20
N ASP A 196 -18.54 7.11 -4.06
CA ASP A 196 -19.59 8.09 -3.76
C ASP A 196 -18.97 9.47 -3.49
N GLY A 197 -19.00 10.37 -4.45
CA GLY A 197 -18.53 11.75 -4.29
C GLY A 197 -17.46 12.23 -5.25
N ASP A 198 -17.25 13.54 -5.32
CA ASP A 198 -16.26 14.18 -6.19
C ASP A 198 -14.88 14.25 -5.50
N ARG A 199 -13.94 13.48 -5.99
CA ARG A 199 -12.55 13.48 -5.49
C ARG A 199 -11.79 14.76 -5.83
N THR A 200 -12.26 15.52 -6.82
CA THR A 200 -11.57 16.75 -7.22
C THR A 200 -11.68 17.83 -6.17
N ASP A 201 -12.78 17.84 -5.41
CA ASP A 201 -13.00 18.80 -4.33
C ASP A 201 -12.07 18.56 -3.14
N GLN A 202 -11.70 17.28 -2.89
CA GLN A 202 -10.81 16.89 -1.78
C GLN A 202 -9.34 16.80 -2.19
N TYR A 203 -9.01 17.01 -3.48
CA TYR A 203 -7.63 16.95 -3.93
C TYR A 203 -6.81 18.10 -3.34
N LEU A 204 -5.70 17.75 -2.72
CA LEU A 204 -4.73 18.66 -2.13
C LEU A 204 -3.33 18.36 -2.68
N PRO A 205 -2.76 19.24 -3.52
CA PRO A 205 -1.37 19.08 -3.97
C PRO A 205 -0.40 19.12 -2.79
N LEU A 206 0.42 18.10 -2.63
CA LEU A 206 1.38 18.05 -1.53
C LEU A 206 2.50 19.09 -1.63
N SER A 207 2.70 19.70 -2.80
CA SER A 207 3.55 20.89 -2.94
C SER A 207 3.04 22.08 -2.13
N MET A 208 1.70 22.28 -2.09
CA MET A 208 1.07 23.31 -1.26
C MET A 208 1.19 22.97 0.22
N VAL A 209 0.93 21.69 0.59
CA VAL A 209 1.11 21.23 1.98
C VAL A 209 2.54 21.50 2.43
N ARG A 210 3.53 21.12 1.61
CA ARG A 210 4.95 21.36 1.93
C ARG A 210 5.25 22.84 2.11
N ALA A 211 4.72 23.72 1.26
CA ALA A 211 4.90 25.17 1.38
C ALA A 211 4.32 25.71 2.70
N ASN A 212 3.09 25.31 3.05
CA ASN A 212 2.43 25.75 4.29
C ASN A 212 3.16 25.22 5.55
N LEU A 213 3.81 24.06 5.47
CA LEU A 213 4.58 23.52 6.58
C LEU A 213 5.84 24.33 6.90
N LEU A 214 6.38 25.10 5.95
CA LEU A 214 7.55 25.94 6.16
C LEU A 214 7.32 27.09 7.15
N ASP A 215 6.07 27.43 7.42
CA ASP A 215 5.70 28.42 8.47
C ASP A 215 5.97 27.89 9.89
N GLN A 216 6.05 26.56 10.06
CA GLN A 216 6.17 25.90 11.36
C GLN A 216 7.37 24.95 11.48
N PHE A 217 7.93 24.52 10.35
CA PHE A 217 8.98 23.50 10.32
C PHE A 217 10.04 23.81 9.29
N THR A 218 11.28 23.44 9.62
CA THR A 218 12.42 23.41 8.70
C THR A 218 12.51 22.02 8.06
N LEU A 219 12.26 21.93 6.76
CA LEU A 219 12.25 20.68 5.99
C LEU A 219 13.52 20.55 5.16
N GLU A 220 14.39 19.59 5.51
CA GLU A 220 15.62 19.29 4.79
C GLU A 220 15.49 17.98 3.98
N ASP A 221 15.68 18.05 2.65
CA ASP A 221 15.59 16.87 1.80
C ASP A 221 16.71 15.87 2.12
N ILE A 222 16.35 14.59 2.24
CA ILE A 222 17.28 13.52 2.58
C ILE A 222 17.23 12.39 1.54
N PRO A 223 18.36 11.71 1.27
CA PRO A 223 18.42 10.63 0.27
C PRO A 223 17.80 9.30 0.75
N TYR A 224 17.06 9.33 1.85
CA TYR A 224 16.41 8.14 2.43
C TYR A 224 15.36 7.55 1.50
N LYS A 225 15.35 6.23 1.34
CA LYS A 225 14.40 5.49 0.49
C LYS A 225 13.93 4.23 1.21
N THR A 226 12.65 3.90 1.04
CA THR A 226 12.04 2.65 1.56
C THR A 226 11.64 1.69 0.44
N GLY A 227 12.20 1.86 -0.78
CA GLY A 227 11.83 1.09 -1.97
C GLY A 227 10.45 1.45 -2.54
N GLY A 228 9.74 2.42 -1.95
CA GLY A 228 8.49 3.02 -2.44
C GLY A 228 8.72 4.33 -3.18
N PRO A 229 7.64 5.02 -3.62
CA PRO A 229 7.72 6.27 -4.38
C PRO A 229 7.90 7.51 -3.50
N ALA A 230 7.88 7.37 -2.18
CA ALA A 230 7.98 8.49 -1.26
C ALA A 230 9.35 9.18 -1.37
N ARG A 231 9.33 10.50 -1.46
CA ARG A 231 10.50 11.38 -1.26
C ARG A 231 10.44 11.88 0.17
N TYR A 232 11.59 11.86 0.85
CA TYR A 232 11.64 12.15 2.27
C TYR A 232 12.41 13.45 2.55
N CYS A 233 11.94 14.17 3.55
CA CYS A 233 12.69 15.20 4.23
C CYS A 233 12.78 14.88 5.74
N GLN A 234 13.79 15.42 6.39
CA GLN A 234 13.89 15.49 7.84
C GLN A 234 13.22 16.76 8.32
N VAL A 235 12.39 16.64 9.34
CA VAL A 235 11.81 17.79 10.06
C VAL A 235 12.74 18.13 11.21
N LYS A 236 13.43 19.29 11.14
CA LYS A 236 14.50 19.64 12.09
C LYS A 236 14.01 19.73 13.53
N GLU A 237 12.85 20.31 13.74
CA GLU A 237 12.25 20.55 15.06
C GLU A 237 11.91 19.26 15.80
N THR A 238 11.62 18.20 15.07
CA THR A 238 11.23 16.89 15.65
C THR A 238 12.28 15.81 15.46
N GLY A 239 13.25 16.02 14.55
CA GLY A 239 14.24 15.02 14.16
C GLY A 239 13.67 13.83 13.38
N GLY A 240 12.37 13.81 13.10
CA GLY A 240 11.69 12.71 12.41
C GLY A 240 11.65 12.87 10.89
N ARG A 241 11.17 11.84 10.19
CA ARG A 241 11.10 11.80 8.73
C ARG A 241 9.68 11.99 8.22
N LEU A 242 9.52 12.95 7.30
CA LEU A 242 8.29 13.20 6.58
C LEU A 242 8.45 12.81 5.11
N GLY A 243 7.61 11.90 4.62
CA GLY A 243 7.59 11.44 3.24
C GLY A 243 6.44 12.05 2.44
N PHE A 244 6.65 12.26 1.15
CA PHE A 244 5.64 12.76 0.21
C PHE A 244 5.49 11.77 -0.95
N ILE A 245 4.27 11.28 -1.18
CA ILE A 245 3.88 10.47 -2.34
C ILE A 245 2.96 11.34 -3.20
N THR A 246 3.49 11.80 -4.33
CA THR A 246 2.91 12.82 -5.20
C THR A 246 2.60 12.27 -6.60
N PRO A 247 1.69 11.29 -6.76
CA PRO A 247 1.42 10.65 -8.05
C PRO A 247 0.83 11.60 -9.09
N MET A 248 0.15 12.67 -8.64
CA MET A 248 -0.51 13.64 -9.50
C MET A 248 0.41 14.79 -9.91
N THR A 249 1.26 15.26 -8.99
CA THR A 249 2.12 16.42 -9.22
C THR A 249 3.53 16.05 -9.65
N HIS A 250 3.99 14.81 -9.39
CA HIS A 250 5.31 14.36 -9.77
C HIS A 250 5.32 12.86 -10.12
N ASN A 251 5.49 12.57 -11.40
CA ASN A 251 5.55 11.22 -11.93
C ASN A 251 6.84 10.49 -11.51
N PHE A 252 6.69 9.27 -10.96
CA PHE A 252 7.79 8.39 -10.55
C PHE A 252 7.82 7.06 -11.34
N CYS A 253 7.13 7.01 -12.50
CA CYS A 253 7.00 5.78 -13.29
C CYS A 253 8.33 5.30 -13.88
N GLU A 254 9.25 6.20 -14.19
CA GLU A 254 10.55 5.87 -14.81
C GLU A 254 11.44 5.01 -13.89
N SER A 255 11.35 5.21 -12.58
CA SER A 255 12.11 4.42 -11.58
C SER A 255 11.27 3.35 -10.88
N CYS A 256 10.07 3.07 -11.40
CA CYS A 256 9.13 2.17 -10.72
C CYS A 256 9.57 0.70 -10.85
N ASN A 257 9.88 0.09 -9.72
CA ASN A 257 10.30 -1.31 -9.58
C ASN A 257 9.17 -2.26 -9.18
N ARG A 258 7.89 -1.83 -9.23
CA ARG A 258 6.76 -2.54 -8.61
C ARG A 258 5.79 -3.10 -9.61
N VAL A 259 5.26 -4.28 -9.28
CA VAL A 259 4.06 -4.88 -9.88
C VAL A 259 3.08 -5.26 -8.77
N ARG A 260 1.81 -5.56 -9.13
CA ARG A 260 0.73 -5.79 -8.18
C ARG A 260 -0.05 -7.04 -8.52
N LEU A 261 -0.08 -7.98 -7.60
CA LEU A 261 -0.93 -9.17 -7.67
C LEU A 261 -2.23 -8.90 -6.90
N THR A 262 -3.37 -9.18 -7.53
CA THR A 262 -4.67 -9.15 -6.86
C THR A 262 -4.96 -10.46 -6.14
N CYS A 263 -5.93 -10.45 -5.24
CA CYS A 263 -6.40 -11.65 -4.56
C CYS A 263 -7.08 -12.66 -5.50
N THR A 264 -7.37 -12.28 -6.74
CA THR A 264 -7.91 -13.17 -7.80
C THR A 264 -6.83 -13.79 -8.69
N GLY A 265 -5.56 -13.41 -8.50
CA GLY A 265 -4.46 -13.89 -9.34
C GLY A 265 -4.18 -13.04 -10.57
N THR A 266 -4.81 -11.87 -10.70
CA THR A 266 -4.51 -10.93 -11.78
C THR A 266 -3.26 -10.11 -11.42
N LEU A 267 -2.27 -10.11 -12.28
CA LEU A 267 -1.06 -9.30 -12.16
C LEU A 267 -1.20 -8.00 -12.96
N TYR A 268 -1.15 -6.86 -12.27
CA TYR A 268 -1.09 -5.53 -12.88
C TYR A 268 0.33 -5.00 -12.92
N MET A 269 0.77 -4.54 -14.09
CA MET A 269 2.11 -3.99 -14.30
C MET A 269 2.24 -2.57 -13.76
N CYS A 270 1.13 -1.83 -13.70
CA CYS A 270 1.07 -0.44 -13.23
C CYS A 270 -0.20 -0.19 -12.42
N LEU A 271 -0.14 0.76 -11.45
CA LEU A 271 -1.32 1.17 -10.69
C LEU A 271 -2.32 1.94 -11.54
N GLY A 272 -1.84 2.82 -12.42
CA GLY A 272 -2.65 3.74 -13.22
C GLY A 272 -2.98 3.25 -14.63
N GLN A 273 -2.82 1.96 -14.91
CA GLN A 273 -3.09 1.37 -16.23
C GLN A 273 -3.80 0.03 -16.08
N GLU A 274 -4.51 -0.40 -17.12
CA GLU A 274 -5.31 -1.64 -17.12
C GLU A 274 -4.53 -2.84 -17.67
N ASP A 275 -3.25 -2.65 -18.08
CA ASP A 275 -2.40 -3.75 -18.53
C ASP A 275 -2.26 -4.80 -17.42
N ALA A 276 -2.76 -6.00 -17.68
CA ALA A 276 -2.87 -7.07 -16.71
C ALA A 276 -2.67 -8.44 -17.35
N ALA A 277 -2.25 -9.41 -16.54
CA ALA A 277 -2.13 -10.81 -16.93
C ALA A 277 -2.83 -11.70 -15.88
N ASP A 278 -3.49 -12.75 -16.34
CA ASP A 278 -4.07 -13.78 -15.47
C ASP A 278 -2.99 -14.79 -15.09
N LEU A 279 -2.60 -14.82 -13.82
CA LEU A 279 -1.71 -15.83 -13.27
C LEU A 279 -2.47 -16.99 -12.61
N ARG A 280 -3.77 -16.87 -12.39
CA ARG A 280 -4.60 -17.91 -11.75
C ARG A 280 -4.73 -19.13 -12.66
N ALA A 281 -5.02 -18.91 -13.96
CA ALA A 281 -5.19 -20.02 -14.91
C ALA A 281 -3.92 -20.89 -15.01
N PRO A 282 -2.73 -20.36 -15.32
CA PRO A 282 -1.50 -21.15 -15.37
C PRO A 282 -1.11 -21.74 -14.00
N LEU A 283 -1.39 -21.05 -12.89
CA LEU A 283 -1.14 -21.55 -11.54
C LEU A 283 -1.94 -22.82 -11.23
N ARG A 284 -3.20 -22.88 -11.66
CA ARG A 284 -4.12 -24.01 -11.41
C ARG A 284 -4.02 -25.12 -12.44
N ALA A 285 -3.44 -24.84 -13.61
CA ALA A 285 -3.27 -25.82 -14.69
C ALA A 285 -2.19 -26.87 -14.41
N SER A 286 -1.27 -26.61 -13.49
CA SER A 286 -0.15 -27.52 -13.16
C SER A 286 0.26 -27.40 -11.69
N GLU A 287 0.69 -28.52 -11.10
CA GLU A 287 1.36 -28.51 -9.79
C GLU A 287 2.79 -27.95 -9.88
N GLY A 288 3.45 -28.04 -11.05
CA GLY A 288 4.75 -27.44 -11.33
C GLY A 288 4.67 -25.91 -11.56
N ASN A 289 5.80 -25.22 -11.52
CA ASN A 289 5.87 -23.76 -11.67
C ASN A 289 6.18 -23.31 -13.10
N GLU A 290 6.33 -24.22 -14.06
CA GLU A 290 6.76 -23.91 -15.42
C GLU A 290 5.78 -22.98 -16.13
N LEU A 291 4.47 -23.31 -16.10
CA LEU A 291 3.43 -22.49 -16.71
C LEU A 291 3.27 -21.13 -15.99
N LEU A 292 3.34 -21.12 -14.66
CA LEU A 292 3.31 -19.88 -13.87
C LEU A 292 4.51 -18.99 -14.19
N ASN A 293 5.71 -19.58 -14.26
CA ASN A 293 6.94 -18.85 -14.58
C ASN A 293 6.91 -18.25 -15.99
N ALA A 294 6.42 -19.01 -16.98
CA ALA A 294 6.24 -18.53 -18.35
C ALA A 294 5.25 -17.34 -18.39
N ALA A 295 4.11 -17.45 -17.70
CA ALA A 295 3.11 -16.38 -17.63
C ALA A 295 3.64 -15.11 -16.94
N ILE A 296 4.47 -15.25 -15.90
CA ILE A 296 5.13 -14.11 -15.24
C ILE A 296 6.09 -13.41 -16.23
N ASP A 297 6.91 -14.18 -16.95
CA ASP A 297 7.88 -13.62 -17.91
C ASP A 297 7.16 -12.92 -19.07
N GLU A 298 6.09 -13.54 -19.60
CA GLU A 298 5.25 -12.96 -20.64
C GLU A 298 4.59 -11.66 -20.18
N ALA A 299 4.11 -11.60 -18.92
CA ALA A 299 3.49 -10.39 -18.36
C ALA A 299 4.48 -9.23 -18.19
N ILE A 300 5.72 -9.50 -17.79
CA ILE A 300 6.74 -8.46 -17.57
C ILE A 300 7.34 -7.96 -18.88
N GLY A 301 7.40 -8.80 -19.92
CA GLY A 301 7.94 -8.45 -21.24
C GLY A 301 7.33 -7.17 -21.84
N PRO A 302 6.01 -7.02 -21.96
CA PRO A 302 5.35 -5.83 -22.51
C PRO A 302 5.04 -4.74 -21.48
N ARG A 303 5.63 -4.78 -20.26
CA ARG A 303 5.34 -3.82 -19.20
C ARG A 303 5.43 -2.37 -19.70
N PRO A 304 4.36 -1.57 -19.56
CA PRO A 304 4.32 -0.22 -20.15
C PRO A 304 5.29 0.75 -19.45
N ARG A 305 5.73 1.79 -20.20
CA ARG A 305 6.60 2.84 -19.65
C ARG A 305 5.98 3.55 -18.44
N GLY A 306 4.66 3.59 -18.37
CA GLY A 306 3.88 4.31 -17.38
C GLY A 306 3.35 5.61 -17.96
N ARG A 307 2.23 6.06 -17.44
CA ARG A 307 1.63 7.35 -17.78
C ARG A 307 1.29 8.10 -16.50
N PRO A 308 1.41 9.44 -16.47
CA PRO A 308 0.96 10.22 -15.34
C PRO A 308 -0.56 10.05 -15.15
N PHE A 309 -1.01 10.07 -13.91
CA PHE A 309 -2.42 10.19 -13.61
C PHE A 309 -2.91 11.58 -14.05
N VAL A 310 -4.08 11.64 -14.67
CA VAL A 310 -4.73 12.90 -15.07
C VAL A 310 -6.16 12.88 -14.55
N PHE A 311 -6.55 13.94 -13.82
CA PHE A 311 -7.97 14.19 -13.57
C PHE A 311 -8.61 14.62 -14.89
N ALA A 312 -9.53 13.83 -15.42
CA ALA A 312 -10.34 14.24 -16.56
C ALA A 312 -11.35 15.29 -16.08
N ARG A 313 -11.00 16.59 -16.25
CA ARG A 313 -11.78 17.75 -15.80
C ARG A 313 -13.22 17.81 -16.33
N ARG A 314 -13.62 16.97 -17.28
CA ARG A 314 -14.93 17.05 -17.96
C ARG A 314 -15.92 15.93 -17.65
N HIS A 315 -15.57 14.86 -16.92
CA HIS A 315 -16.49 13.71 -16.81
C HIS A 315 -16.51 12.99 -15.47
N ASN A 316 -15.96 13.47 -14.38
CA ASN A 316 -15.97 12.76 -13.07
C ASN A 316 -15.65 11.25 -13.12
N LYS A 317 -15.02 10.80 -14.21
CA LYS A 317 -14.67 9.38 -14.39
C LYS A 317 -13.30 9.10 -13.78
N PRO A 318 -13.17 7.99 -13.05
CA PRO A 318 -11.87 7.57 -12.55
C PRO A 318 -10.89 7.32 -13.72
N ALA A 319 -9.60 7.62 -13.52
CA ALA A 319 -8.56 7.31 -14.51
C ALA A 319 -8.44 5.79 -14.75
N VAL A 320 -8.84 5.00 -13.77
CA VAL A 320 -8.88 3.53 -13.78
C VAL A 320 -10.13 3.09 -13.02
N ALA A 321 -10.93 2.19 -13.60
CA ALA A 321 -12.16 1.70 -12.99
C ALA A 321 -11.94 0.89 -11.70
N ARG A 322 -10.74 0.32 -11.52
CA ARG A 322 -10.40 -0.47 -10.35
C ARG A 322 -10.33 0.36 -9.06
N HIS A 323 -10.98 -0.14 -8.03
CA HIS A 323 -10.83 0.40 -6.68
C HIS A 323 -9.42 0.14 -6.12
N MET A 324 -8.96 1.02 -5.23
CA MET A 324 -7.67 0.87 -4.56
C MET A 324 -7.60 -0.45 -3.76
N SER A 325 -8.71 -0.90 -3.19
CA SER A 325 -8.82 -2.15 -2.43
C SER A 325 -8.52 -3.41 -3.25
N VAL A 326 -8.67 -3.36 -4.57
CA VAL A 326 -8.39 -4.52 -5.47
C VAL A 326 -6.89 -4.75 -5.60
N THR A 327 -6.13 -3.69 -5.82
CA THR A 327 -4.66 -3.76 -6.06
C THR A 327 -3.83 -3.43 -4.82
N GLY A 328 -4.49 -3.06 -3.74
CA GLY A 328 -3.90 -2.66 -2.48
C GLY A 328 -3.30 -1.24 -2.51
N GLY A 329 -3.62 -0.46 -1.53
CA GLY A 329 -3.14 0.92 -1.34
C GLY A 329 -1.73 1.01 -0.78
#